data_5e87e748b27dd79a5bb4f62a17c14fc3
#
_entry.id   5e87e748b27dd79a5bb4f62a17c14fc3
#
_cell.length_a   1.000
_cell.length_b   1.000
_cell.length_c   1.000
_cell.angle_alpha   90.00
_cell.angle_beta   90.00
_cell.angle_gamma   90.00
#
_symmetry.space_group_name_H-M   'P 1'
#
loop_
_entity.id
_entity.type
_entity.pdbx_description
1 polymer ?
#
loop_
_entity_poly.entity_id
_entity_poly.type
_entity_poly.pdbx_seq_one_letter_code
_entity_poly.pdbx_strand_id
1 'polypeptide(L)'
;MGEVKLTNIVKRYGTVEIIKSLSLHIRDGEFLVLVGGSGCGKSTTLRLIAGLETANEGTITIGDRDVTNIPPKDRDIAMVFQNYALYPHMTVYDNIAFGLKLRKYSKSEIEKKVQEAADMLDIKPYLQRKPKELSGGQRQRVALGRALVRDSQVFLMDEPLSNLDAKLRMQTRTEIKRLQQKLGITTVYVTHDQIEAMTMGDRIAVMKGGIIQQLATPAIAYEFPTNLFVAGFIGSPSMNFLQVKVSDLDSSSVKVEAPGLSLNLKRTDTSSEIDAFKGKEMTFGIRPEFLALTDVDTSIPEWQSVQAWVDVVEPSGSRTFIHLSVGDKHKLVAEVDTIKVLHITSGTEIPVWLDTRHVHLFDPVSEKRILSTAKHP
;
A
#
# COMPACT_ATOMS: atom_id res chain seq x y z
N MET A 1 -16.17 17.94 8.45
CA MET A 1 -15.62 17.02 7.48
C MET A 1 -16.25 15.67 7.74
N GLY A 2 -16.14 14.66 6.90
CA GLY A 2 -16.98 13.49 7.03
C GLY A 2 -16.20 12.18 7.14
N GLU A 3 -16.38 11.41 8.19
CA GLU A 3 -15.97 10.01 8.21
C GLU A 3 -16.75 9.22 7.14
N VAL A 4 -16.18 8.10 6.67
CA VAL A 4 -16.85 7.21 5.73
C VAL A 4 -16.94 5.82 6.34
N LYS A 5 -18.15 5.25 6.37
CA LYS A 5 -18.35 3.88 6.83
C LYS A 5 -19.02 3.04 5.75
N LEU A 6 -18.43 1.89 5.49
CA LEU A 6 -19.00 0.81 4.69
C LEU A 6 -19.33 -0.32 5.65
N THR A 7 -20.54 -0.84 5.61
CA THR A 7 -20.98 -1.92 6.49
C THR A 7 -21.52 -3.07 5.65
N ASN A 8 -20.82 -4.21 5.68
CA ASN A 8 -21.19 -5.45 4.99
C ASN A 8 -21.52 -5.26 3.50
N ILE A 9 -20.73 -4.44 2.81
CA ILE A 9 -20.94 -4.14 1.40
C ILE A 9 -20.68 -5.36 0.54
N VAL A 10 -21.68 -5.72 -0.27
CA VAL A 10 -21.56 -6.74 -1.31
C VAL A 10 -21.77 -6.09 -2.68
N LYS A 11 -20.92 -6.41 -3.65
CA LYS A 11 -21.08 -6.01 -5.05
C LYS A 11 -20.89 -7.20 -5.97
N ARG A 12 -21.91 -7.42 -6.81
CA ARG A 12 -21.90 -8.47 -7.85
C ARG A 12 -22.09 -7.87 -9.24
N TYR A 13 -21.44 -8.44 -10.22
CA TYR A 13 -21.71 -8.25 -11.64
C TYR A 13 -22.16 -9.59 -12.23
N GLY A 14 -23.44 -9.72 -12.51
CA GLY A 14 -24.04 -11.02 -12.83
C GLY A 14 -23.84 -12.00 -11.65
N THR A 15 -23.20 -13.12 -11.92
CA THR A 15 -22.91 -14.16 -10.91
C THR A 15 -21.57 -13.96 -10.18
N VAL A 16 -20.74 -13.00 -10.62
CA VAL A 16 -19.39 -12.79 -10.07
C VAL A 16 -19.44 -11.77 -8.93
N GLU A 17 -19.06 -12.20 -7.72
CA GLU A 17 -18.97 -11.34 -6.55
C GLU A 17 -17.58 -10.68 -6.48
N ILE A 18 -17.56 -9.36 -6.70
CA ILE A 18 -16.33 -8.55 -6.72
C ILE A 18 -15.97 -8.02 -5.34
N ILE A 19 -16.97 -7.65 -4.53
CA ILE A 19 -16.79 -7.23 -3.13
C ILE A 19 -17.60 -8.17 -2.26
N LYS A 20 -16.94 -8.74 -1.24
CA LYS A 20 -17.44 -9.83 -0.42
C LYS A 20 -17.63 -9.37 1.03
N SER A 21 -18.82 -8.84 1.35
CA SER A 21 -19.18 -8.39 2.72
C SER A 21 -18.11 -7.46 3.34
N LEU A 22 -17.70 -6.45 2.58
CA LEU A 22 -16.65 -5.53 3.00
C LEU A 22 -17.18 -4.54 4.03
N SER A 23 -16.52 -4.51 5.20
CA SER A 23 -16.73 -3.49 6.23
C SER A 23 -15.45 -2.68 6.40
N LEU A 24 -15.58 -1.34 6.35
CA LEU A 24 -14.46 -0.42 6.41
C LEU A 24 -14.89 0.89 7.06
N HIS A 25 -14.14 1.35 8.05
CA HIS A 25 -14.31 2.66 8.67
C HIS A 25 -13.10 3.55 8.38
N ILE A 26 -13.34 4.67 7.72
CA ILE A 26 -12.38 5.73 7.38
C ILE A 26 -12.70 6.91 8.30
N ARG A 27 -11.72 7.31 9.10
CA ARG A 27 -11.88 8.36 10.11
C ARG A 27 -11.97 9.73 9.46
N ASP A 28 -12.56 10.68 10.15
CA ASP A 28 -12.55 12.08 9.69
C ASP A 28 -11.10 12.61 9.54
N GLY A 29 -10.82 13.24 8.40
CA GLY A 29 -9.50 13.76 8.07
C GLY A 29 -8.44 12.71 7.71
N GLU A 30 -8.77 11.41 7.72
CA GLU A 30 -7.84 10.33 7.40
C GLU A 30 -7.49 10.27 5.92
N PHE A 31 -6.22 9.96 5.62
CA PHE A 31 -5.76 9.53 4.30
C PHE A 31 -5.70 8.00 4.25
N LEU A 32 -6.76 7.37 3.78
CA LEU A 32 -6.78 5.92 3.60
C LEU A 32 -6.36 5.52 2.19
N VAL A 33 -5.44 4.57 2.07
CA VAL A 33 -5.03 3.99 0.79
C VAL A 33 -5.60 2.58 0.63
N LEU A 34 -6.32 2.33 -0.46
CA LEU A 34 -6.71 1.00 -0.91
C LEU A 34 -5.64 0.48 -1.87
N VAL A 35 -4.97 -0.60 -1.51
CA VAL A 35 -3.86 -1.18 -2.29
C VAL A 35 -4.07 -2.67 -2.51
N GLY A 36 -3.56 -3.21 -3.63
CA GLY A 36 -3.70 -4.63 -3.96
C GLY A 36 -3.53 -4.89 -5.45
N GLY A 37 -3.53 -6.14 -5.85
CA GLY A 37 -3.41 -6.55 -7.24
C GLY A 37 -4.55 -6.05 -8.14
N SER A 38 -4.36 -6.15 -9.46
CA SER A 38 -5.41 -5.80 -10.42
C SER A 38 -6.66 -6.67 -10.19
N GLY A 39 -7.85 -6.07 -10.32
CA GLY A 39 -9.12 -6.78 -10.18
C GLY A 39 -9.53 -7.14 -8.75
N CYS A 40 -8.78 -6.74 -7.70
CA CYS A 40 -9.14 -7.09 -6.31
C CYS A 40 -10.28 -6.26 -5.70
N GLY A 41 -10.87 -5.31 -6.43
CA GLY A 41 -12.06 -4.55 -5.99
C GLY A 41 -11.81 -3.10 -5.56
N LYS A 42 -10.59 -2.57 -5.60
CA LYS A 42 -10.23 -1.20 -5.14
C LYS A 42 -11.08 -0.11 -5.81
N SER A 43 -10.99 0.01 -7.13
CA SER A 43 -11.75 1.01 -7.89
C SER A 43 -13.27 0.79 -7.78
N THR A 44 -13.71 -0.47 -7.65
CA THR A 44 -15.13 -0.77 -7.39
C THR A 44 -15.56 -0.21 -6.03
N THR A 45 -14.76 -0.43 -4.97
CA THR A 45 -15.02 0.14 -3.64
C THR A 45 -15.07 1.66 -3.69
N LEU A 46 -14.12 2.30 -4.38
CA LEU A 46 -14.09 3.75 -4.55
C LEU A 46 -15.36 4.25 -5.28
N ARG A 47 -15.78 3.58 -6.36
CA ARG A 47 -16.99 3.92 -7.14
C ARG A 47 -18.27 3.72 -6.34
N LEU A 48 -18.32 2.73 -5.45
CA LEU A 48 -19.42 2.54 -4.51
C LEU A 48 -19.55 3.72 -3.54
N ILE A 49 -18.43 4.18 -2.96
CA ILE A 49 -18.41 5.39 -2.11
C ILE A 49 -18.86 6.61 -2.92
N ALA A 50 -18.39 6.72 -4.17
CA ALA A 50 -18.78 7.82 -5.06
C ALA A 50 -20.25 7.80 -5.52
N GLY A 51 -20.95 6.67 -5.38
CA GLY A 51 -22.29 6.45 -5.94
C GLY A 51 -22.33 6.28 -7.46
N LEU A 52 -21.16 6.01 -8.06
CA LEU A 52 -21.05 5.65 -9.47
C LEU A 52 -21.41 4.18 -9.73
N GLU A 53 -21.41 3.39 -8.66
CA GLU A 53 -21.88 2.02 -8.60
C GLU A 53 -22.86 1.88 -7.44
N THR A 54 -23.80 0.96 -7.55
CA THR A 54 -24.74 0.61 -6.47
C THR A 54 -24.30 -0.68 -5.79
N ALA A 55 -24.35 -0.72 -4.47
CA ALA A 55 -24.15 -1.95 -3.72
C ALA A 55 -25.34 -2.90 -3.91
N ASN A 56 -25.09 -4.20 -3.88
CA ASN A 56 -26.16 -5.19 -3.85
C ASN A 56 -26.70 -5.39 -2.42
N GLU A 57 -25.80 -5.28 -1.43
CA GLU A 57 -26.12 -5.42 -0.01
C GLU A 57 -25.23 -4.48 0.81
N GLY A 58 -25.66 -4.17 2.04
CA GLY A 58 -24.91 -3.34 2.97
C GLY A 58 -25.28 -1.85 2.87
N THR A 59 -24.58 -1.04 3.67
CA THR A 59 -24.85 0.42 3.79
C THR A 59 -23.55 1.22 3.69
N ILE A 60 -23.66 2.44 3.14
CA ILE A 60 -22.57 3.42 3.05
C ILE A 60 -23.03 4.70 3.71
N THR A 61 -22.26 5.20 4.69
CA THR A 61 -22.51 6.51 5.30
C THR A 61 -21.34 7.46 5.10
N ILE A 62 -21.63 8.76 4.94
CA ILE A 62 -20.67 9.86 4.92
C ILE A 62 -21.10 10.84 6.00
N GLY A 63 -20.28 11.04 7.02
CA GLY A 63 -20.72 11.65 8.27
C GLY A 63 -21.89 10.87 8.86
N ASP A 64 -22.91 11.60 9.30
CA ASP A 64 -24.14 11.01 9.85
C ASP A 64 -25.18 10.64 8.78
N ARG A 65 -24.86 10.78 7.49
CA ARG A 65 -25.82 10.62 6.40
C ARG A 65 -25.65 9.26 5.71
N ASP A 66 -26.71 8.47 5.64
CA ASP A 66 -26.76 7.32 4.74
C ASP A 66 -26.81 7.79 3.28
N VAL A 67 -25.82 7.37 2.50
CA VAL A 67 -25.68 7.73 1.09
C VAL A 67 -25.80 6.51 0.17
N THR A 68 -26.17 5.36 0.68
CA THR A 68 -26.23 4.08 -0.06
C THR A 68 -26.91 4.22 -1.42
N ASN A 69 -28.09 4.88 -1.44
CA ASN A 69 -28.90 5.07 -2.65
C ASN A 69 -28.89 6.51 -3.18
N ILE A 70 -28.01 7.37 -2.65
CA ILE A 70 -27.91 8.76 -3.07
C ILE A 70 -27.05 8.85 -4.34
N PRO A 71 -27.47 9.60 -5.38
CA PRO A 71 -26.67 9.77 -6.60
C PRO A 71 -25.39 10.60 -6.34
N PRO A 72 -24.35 10.45 -7.17
CA PRO A 72 -23.02 11.08 -6.95
C PRO A 72 -23.04 12.59 -6.72
N LYS A 73 -23.95 13.29 -7.43
CA LYS A 73 -24.07 14.76 -7.36
C LYS A 73 -24.48 15.27 -5.98
N ASP A 74 -25.14 14.43 -5.18
CA ASP A 74 -25.76 14.77 -3.89
C ASP A 74 -25.00 14.13 -2.70
N ARG A 75 -23.84 13.47 -2.93
CA ARG A 75 -23.02 12.82 -1.88
C ARG A 75 -21.96 13.70 -1.23
N ASP A 76 -21.81 14.93 -1.66
CA ASP A 76 -20.81 15.87 -1.14
C ASP A 76 -19.37 15.37 -1.21
N ILE A 77 -19.04 14.72 -2.31
CA ILE A 77 -17.72 14.18 -2.62
C ILE A 77 -17.07 14.90 -3.80
N ALA A 78 -15.75 14.87 -3.85
CA ALA A 78 -14.99 15.19 -5.06
C ALA A 78 -14.17 13.96 -5.51
N MET A 79 -14.08 13.75 -6.81
CA MET A 79 -13.36 12.60 -7.37
C MET A 79 -12.35 13.02 -8.44
N VAL A 80 -11.14 12.47 -8.34
CA VAL A 80 -10.09 12.54 -9.35
C VAL A 80 -9.97 11.17 -10.01
N PHE A 81 -10.14 11.12 -11.31
CA PHE A 81 -10.09 9.91 -12.12
C PHE A 81 -8.68 9.65 -12.65
N GLN A 82 -8.36 8.42 -12.95
CA GLN A 82 -7.09 7.96 -13.50
C GLN A 82 -6.68 8.71 -14.80
N ASN A 83 -7.64 9.04 -15.65
CA ASN A 83 -7.43 9.79 -16.90
C ASN A 83 -7.69 11.30 -16.75
N TYR A 84 -7.72 11.79 -15.50
CA TYR A 84 -8.00 13.19 -15.12
C TYR A 84 -9.41 13.68 -15.51
N ALA A 85 -10.04 13.12 -16.50
CA ALA A 85 -11.39 13.45 -17.03
C ALA A 85 -11.59 14.97 -17.25
N LEU A 86 -10.57 15.67 -17.77
CA LEU A 86 -10.66 17.09 -18.12
C LEU A 86 -11.48 17.28 -19.39
N TYR A 87 -12.26 18.36 -19.44
CA TYR A 87 -13.01 18.75 -20.63
C TYR A 87 -12.05 19.35 -21.67
N PRO A 88 -11.78 18.68 -22.81
CA PRO A 88 -10.68 19.07 -23.71
C PRO A 88 -10.91 20.39 -24.45
N HIS A 89 -12.18 20.80 -24.61
CA HIS A 89 -12.58 22.04 -25.27
C HIS A 89 -12.55 23.27 -24.35
N MET A 90 -12.53 23.06 -23.04
CA MET A 90 -12.51 24.12 -22.02
C MET A 90 -11.08 24.51 -21.67
N THR A 91 -10.88 25.77 -21.21
CA THR A 91 -9.65 26.24 -20.60
C THR A 91 -9.42 25.57 -19.23
N VAL A 92 -8.23 25.73 -18.63
CA VAL A 92 -7.96 25.33 -17.24
C VAL A 92 -8.92 26.03 -16.30
N TYR A 93 -9.09 27.35 -16.46
CA TYR A 93 -10.05 28.14 -15.68
C TYR A 93 -11.46 27.54 -15.76
N ASP A 94 -11.97 27.29 -16.97
CA ASP A 94 -13.30 26.74 -17.15
C ASP A 94 -13.46 25.33 -16.60
N ASN A 95 -12.44 24.49 -16.71
CA ASN A 95 -12.42 23.15 -16.11
C ASN A 95 -12.60 23.24 -14.59
N ILE A 96 -11.86 24.13 -13.93
CA ILE A 96 -11.94 24.34 -12.47
C ILE A 96 -13.30 24.94 -12.09
N ALA A 97 -13.72 25.98 -12.79
CA ALA A 97 -14.97 26.72 -12.52
C ALA A 97 -16.24 25.91 -12.81
N PHE A 98 -16.16 24.82 -13.62
CA PHE A 98 -17.33 24.14 -14.13
C PHE A 98 -18.31 23.69 -13.05
N GLY A 99 -17.82 23.04 -12.00
CA GLY A 99 -18.67 22.58 -10.89
C GLY A 99 -19.34 23.71 -10.13
N LEU A 100 -18.66 24.85 -9.97
CA LEU A 100 -19.20 26.04 -9.31
C LEU A 100 -20.28 26.72 -10.16
N LYS A 101 -20.07 26.79 -11.49
CA LYS A 101 -21.08 27.29 -12.45
C LYS A 101 -22.37 26.48 -12.39
N LEU A 102 -22.28 25.14 -12.33
CA LEU A 102 -23.44 24.25 -12.20
C LEU A 102 -24.20 24.46 -10.88
N ARG A 103 -23.48 24.76 -9.80
CA ARG A 103 -24.07 25.08 -8.47
C ARG A 103 -24.54 26.52 -8.36
N LYS A 104 -24.49 27.32 -9.44
CA LYS A 104 -24.95 28.72 -9.53
C LYS A 104 -24.26 29.68 -8.56
N TYR A 105 -22.96 29.46 -8.26
CA TYR A 105 -22.15 30.43 -7.52
C TYR A 105 -22.07 31.76 -8.31
N SER A 106 -21.91 32.87 -7.60
CA SER A 106 -21.71 34.18 -8.24
C SER A 106 -20.38 34.21 -8.98
N LYS A 107 -20.27 35.13 -9.99
CA LYS A 107 -19.03 35.27 -10.77
C LYS A 107 -17.84 35.64 -9.89
N SER A 108 -18.05 36.48 -8.87
CA SER A 108 -17.01 36.90 -7.92
C SER A 108 -16.51 35.73 -7.03
N GLU A 109 -17.42 34.90 -6.56
CA GLU A 109 -17.07 33.71 -5.78
C GLU A 109 -16.31 32.66 -6.62
N ILE A 110 -16.76 32.45 -7.87
CA ILE A 110 -16.07 31.55 -8.81
C ILE A 110 -14.64 32.05 -9.05
N GLU A 111 -14.47 33.34 -9.37
CA GLU A 111 -13.15 33.92 -9.60
C GLU A 111 -12.25 33.73 -8.38
N LYS A 112 -12.73 34.09 -7.19
CA LYS A 112 -11.99 33.95 -5.94
C LYS A 112 -11.54 32.47 -5.72
N LYS A 113 -12.48 31.51 -5.77
CA LYS A 113 -12.19 30.10 -5.53
C LYS A 113 -11.23 29.50 -6.58
N VAL A 114 -11.37 29.89 -7.86
CA VAL A 114 -10.48 29.43 -8.92
C VAL A 114 -9.06 29.99 -8.74
N GLN A 115 -8.92 31.28 -8.39
CA GLN A 115 -7.61 31.88 -8.13
C GLN A 115 -6.93 31.22 -6.90
N GLU A 116 -7.66 31.05 -5.80
CA GLU A 116 -7.15 30.36 -4.60
C GLU A 116 -6.65 28.95 -4.92
N ALA A 117 -7.43 28.17 -5.68
CA ALA A 117 -7.03 26.83 -6.09
C ALA A 117 -5.83 26.85 -7.05
N ALA A 118 -5.80 27.81 -7.98
CA ALA A 118 -4.71 27.96 -8.93
C ALA A 118 -3.39 28.36 -8.25
N ASP A 119 -3.45 29.24 -7.26
CA ASP A 119 -2.29 29.62 -6.45
C ASP A 119 -1.80 28.44 -5.59
N MET A 120 -2.71 27.69 -4.96
CA MET A 120 -2.38 26.53 -4.11
C MET A 120 -1.69 25.40 -4.89
N LEU A 121 -2.03 25.24 -6.18
CA LEU A 121 -1.54 24.16 -7.05
C LEU A 121 -0.46 24.63 -8.04
N ASP A 122 -0.04 25.89 -7.96
CA ASP A 122 0.95 26.50 -8.88
C ASP A 122 0.58 26.34 -10.36
N ILE A 123 -0.69 26.60 -10.70
CA ILE A 123 -1.23 26.51 -12.08
C ILE A 123 -1.77 27.84 -12.60
N LYS A 124 -1.61 28.93 -11.87
CA LYS A 124 -2.06 30.27 -12.26
C LYS A 124 -1.59 30.70 -13.65
N PRO A 125 -0.32 30.48 -14.07
CA PRO A 125 0.14 30.83 -15.41
C PRO A 125 -0.55 30.07 -16.55
N TYR A 126 -1.26 28.97 -16.23
CA TYR A 126 -1.87 28.09 -17.23
C TYR A 126 -3.38 28.24 -17.33
N LEU A 127 -4.03 29.15 -16.58
CA LEU A 127 -5.49 29.26 -16.49
C LEU A 127 -6.18 29.44 -17.85
N GLN A 128 -5.53 30.09 -18.81
CA GLN A 128 -6.08 30.32 -20.14
C GLN A 128 -5.75 29.21 -21.15
N ARG A 129 -4.90 28.23 -20.78
CA ARG A 129 -4.55 27.11 -21.65
C ARG A 129 -5.63 26.05 -21.68
N LYS A 130 -5.62 25.22 -22.74
CA LYS A 130 -6.45 24.02 -22.85
C LYS A 130 -5.66 22.77 -22.41
N PRO A 131 -6.32 21.68 -22.01
CA PRO A 131 -5.67 20.45 -21.56
C PRO A 131 -4.59 19.88 -22.50
N LYS A 132 -4.76 20.04 -23.84
CA LYS A 132 -3.78 19.58 -24.84
C LYS A 132 -2.43 20.32 -24.77
N GLU A 133 -2.41 21.51 -24.17
CA GLU A 133 -1.24 22.39 -24.07
C GLU A 133 -0.48 22.22 -22.74
N LEU A 134 -0.88 21.21 -21.94
CA LEU A 134 -0.37 20.95 -20.61
C LEU A 134 0.43 19.64 -20.56
N SER A 135 1.45 19.60 -19.72
CA SER A 135 2.13 18.35 -19.34
C SER A 135 1.21 17.44 -18.51
N GLY A 136 1.61 16.16 -18.32
CA GLY A 136 0.87 15.20 -17.49
C GLY A 136 0.62 15.72 -16.08
N GLY A 137 1.65 16.21 -15.40
CA GLY A 137 1.52 16.77 -14.04
C GLY A 137 0.68 18.03 -13.98
N GLN A 138 0.76 18.91 -15.00
CA GLN A 138 -0.10 20.08 -15.07
C GLN A 138 -1.57 19.67 -15.24
N ARG A 139 -1.89 18.69 -16.10
CA ARG A 139 -3.26 18.16 -16.21
C ARG A 139 -3.77 17.58 -14.89
N GLN A 140 -2.92 16.88 -14.16
CA GLN A 140 -3.28 16.35 -12.84
C GLN A 140 -3.58 17.45 -11.83
N ARG A 141 -2.73 18.49 -11.74
CA ARG A 141 -2.97 19.64 -10.86
C ARG A 141 -4.29 20.35 -11.22
N VAL A 142 -4.63 20.43 -12.50
CA VAL A 142 -5.95 20.95 -12.92
C VAL A 142 -7.10 20.06 -12.44
N ALA A 143 -6.96 18.75 -12.51
CA ALA A 143 -7.96 17.81 -12.00
C ALA A 143 -8.12 17.91 -10.46
N LEU A 144 -7.01 18.09 -9.74
CA LEU A 144 -7.03 18.38 -8.30
C LEU A 144 -7.71 19.73 -8.01
N GLY A 145 -7.41 20.78 -8.79
CA GLY A 145 -8.05 22.09 -8.65
C GLY A 145 -9.55 22.03 -8.85
N ARG A 146 -10.01 21.26 -9.82
CA ARG A 146 -11.44 21.01 -10.05
C ARG A 146 -12.12 20.30 -8.87
N ALA A 147 -11.40 19.40 -8.19
CA ALA A 147 -11.88 18.73 -6.99
C ALA A 147 -11.88 19.69 -5.78
N LEU A 148 -10.82 20.48 -5.64
CA LEU A 148 -10.58 21.37 -4.50
C LEU A 148 -11.61 22.47 -4.34
N VAL A 149 -12.05 23.11 -5.44
CA VAL A 149 -13.04 24.21 -5.40
C VAL A 149 -14.44 23.78 -4.94
N ARG A 150 -14.66 22.49 -4.81
CA ARG A 150 -15.97 21.91 -4.43
C ARG A 150 -15.98 21.66 -2.94
N ASP A 151 -15.93 22.46 -2.03
CA ASP A 151 -16.09 22.29 -0.57
C ASP A 151 -16.68 20.91 -0.18
N SER A 152 -15.98 19.82 -0.55
CA SER A 152 -16.45 18.44 -0.38
C SER A 152 -15.96 17.86 0.94
N GLN A 153 -16.77 16.97 1.56
CA GLN A 153 -16.40 16.30 2.80
C GLN A 153 -15.35 15.21 2.58
N VAL A 154 -15.36 14.58 1.40
CA VAL A 154 -14.49 13.43 1.09
C VAL A 154 -13.85 13.59 -0.30
N PHE A 155 -12.55 13.35 -0.39
CA PHE A 155 -11.81 13.23 -1.64
C PHE A 155 -11.61 11.77 -2.02
N LEU A 156 -11.96 11.43 -3.24
CA LEU A 156 -11.78 10.11 -3.83
C LEU A 156 -10.80 10.21 -4.99
N MET A 157 -9.75 9.37 -4.99
CA MET A 157 -8.70 9.40 -6.00
C MET A 157 -8.47 7.99 -6.58
N ASP A 158 -8.82 7.79 -7.86
CA ASP A 158 -8.67 6.52 -8.57
C ASP A 158 -7.38 6.52 -9.38
N GLU A 159 -6.30 5.95 -8.87
CA GLU A 159 -4.97 5.84 -9.48
C GLU A 159 -4.46 7.15 -10.14
N PRO A 160 -4.46 8.28 -9.43
CA PRO A 160 -4.23 9.60 -10.06
C PRO A 160 -2.80 9.78 -10.58
N LEU A 161 -1.83 8.97 -10.14
CA LEU A 161 -0.41 9.09 -10.51
C LEU A 161 0.05 8.07 -11.57
N SER A 162 -0.82 7.14 -11.98
CA SER A 162 -0.45 6.02 -12.86
C SER A 162 0.11 6.45 -14.23
N ASN A 163 -0.32 7.61 -14.74
CA ASN A 163 0.07 8.12 -16.06
C ASN A 163 1.24 9.10 -16.04
N LEU A 164 1.98 9.18 -14.92
CA LEU A 164 3.15 10.06 -14.76
C LEU A 164 4.46 9.29 -14.82
N ASP A 165 5.51 9.93 -15.31
CA ASP A 165 6.88 9.43 -15.17
C ASP A 165 7.33 9.38 -13.69
N ALA A 166 8.39 8.62 -13.39
CA ALA A 166 8.83 8.36 -12.02
C ALA A 166 9.19 9.65 -11.24
N LYS A 167 9.86 10.61 -11.88
CA LYS A 167 10.29 11.86 -11.23
C LYS A 167 9.08 12.72 -10.87
N LEU A 168 8.16 12.88 -11.82
CA LEU A 168 6.96 13.69 -11.64
C LEU A 168 6.00 13.02 -10.64
N ARG A 169 5.90 11.68 -10.66
CA ARG A 169 5.12 10.90 -9.69
C ARG A 169 5.60 11.15 -8.26
N MET A 170 6.92 11.11 -8.02
CA MET A 170 7.50 11.39 -6.71
C MET A 170 7.17 12.80 -6.21
N GLN A 171 7.30 13.83 -7.06
CA GLN A 171 6.99 15.21 -6.72
C GLN A 171 5.50 15.39 -6.39
N THR A 172 4.63 14.90 -7.26
CA THR A 172 3.18 15.07 -7.13
C THR A 172 2.62 14.29 -5.93
N ARG A 173 3.18 13.12 -5.59
CA ARG A 173 2.85 12.38 -4.37
C ARG A 173 3.04 13.25 -3.12
N THR A 174 4.19 13.92 -3.02
CA THR A 174 4.50 14.84 -1.90
C THR A 174 3.52 16.02 -1.86
N GLU A 175 3.18 16.58 -3.02
CA GLU A 175 2.21 17.69 -3.14
C GLU A 175 0.81 17.28 -2.68
N ILE A 176 0.32 16.11 -3.10
CA ILE A 176 -1.00 15.59 -2.69
C ILE A 176 -1.04 15.39 -1.17
N LYS A 177 0.00 14.78 -0.58
CA LYS A 177 0.04 14.57 0.89
C LYS A 177 0.04 15.89 1.65
N ARG A 178 0.84 16.88 1.22
CA ARG A 178 0.86 18.23 1.82
C ARG A 178 -0.50 18.93 1.69
N LEU A 179 -1.13 18.83 0.53
CA LEU A 179 -2.44 19.41 0.27
C LEU A 179 -3.49 18.82 1.21
N GLN A 180 -3.55 17.51 1.32
CA GLN A 180 -4.49 16.82 2.20
C GLN A 180 -4.27 17.21 3.67
N GLN A 181 -3.01 17.23 4.14
CA GLN A 181 -2.68 17.67 5.51
C GLN A 181 -3.11 19.11 5.78
N LYS A 182 -2.90 20.03 4.81
CA LYS A 182 -3.30 21.43 4.93
C LYS A 182 -4.81 21.62 5.02
N LEU A 183 -5.56 20.78 4.29
CA LEU A 183 -7.02 20.87 4.21
C LEU A 183 -7.73 20.04 5.27
N GLY A 184 -7.08 19.00 5.82
CA GLY A 184 -7.66 18.07 6.76
C GLY A 184 -8.83 17.25 6.19
N ILE A 185 -8.95 17.10 4.87
CA ILE A 185 -10.07 16.43 4.20
C ILE A 185 -9.87 14.91 4.24
N THR A 186 -10.92 14.17 4.57
CA THR A 186 -10.95 12.71 4.47
C THR A 186 -10.68 12.28 3.04
N THR A 187 -9.68 11.45 2.83
CA THR A 187 -9.23 11.06 1.49
C THR A 187 -9.18 9.54 1.35
N VAL A 188 -9.78 9.04 0.28
CA VAL A 188 -9.66 7.63 -0.13
C VAL A 188 -8.88 7.58 -1.44
N TYR A 189 -7.75 6.93 -1.39
CA TYR A 189 -6.79 6.85 -2.49
C TYR A 189 -6.64 5.41 -2.96
N VAL A 190 -6.81 5.16 -4.24
CA VAL A 190 -6.59 3.85 -4.86
C VAL A 190 -5.27 3.85 -5.60
N THR A 191 -4.47 2.82 -5.38
CA THR A 191 -3.23 2.59 -6.13
C THR A 191 -2.91 1.10 -6.21
N HIS A 192 -2.08 0.73 -7.19
CA HIS A 192 -1.38 -0.56 -7.23
C HIS A 192 0.11 -0.40 -6.86
N ASP A 193 0.58 0.82 -6.65
CA ASP A 193 1.96 1.14 -6.28
C ASP A 193 2.12 1.08 -4.75
N GLN A 194 2.99 0.17 -4.30
CA GLN A 194 3.25 -0.02 -2.86
C GLN A 194 3.95 1.19 -2.24
N ILE A 195 4.82 1.87 -3.00
CA ILE A 195 5.54 3.05 -2.51
C ILE A 195 4.55 4.19 -2.24
N GLU A 196 3.55 4.37 -3.12
CA GLU A 196 2.48 5.33 -2.87
C GLU A 196 1.72 4.98 -1.58
N ALA A 197 1.32 3.71 -1.42
CA ALA A 197 0.60 3.26 -0.24
C ALA A 197 1.39 3.48 1.04
N MET A 198 2.66 3.07 1.06
CA MET A 198 3.54 3.16 2.22
C MET A 198 3.88 4.60 2.62
N THR A 199 3.92 5.55 1.65
CA THR A 199 4.38 6.91 1.91
C THR A 199 3.26 7.93 2.10
N MET A 200 2.06 7.65 1.61
CA MET A 200 0.94 8.61 1.65
C MET A 200 -0.11 8.26 2.70
N GLY A 201 -0.39 6.97 2.92
CA GLY A 201 -1.46 6.51 3.80
C GLY A 201 -1.20 6.77 5.28
N ASP A 202 -2.19 7.25 6.00
CA ASP A 202 -2.22 7.14 7.47
C ASP A 202 -2.53 5.69 7.86
N ARG A 203 -3.46 5.05 7.12
CA ARG A 203 -3.64 3.59 7.09
C ARG A 203 -3.71 3.11 5.64
N ILE A 204 -3.37 1.84 5.47
CA ILE A 204 -3.51 1.11 4.20
C ILE A 204 -4.46 -0.06 4.40
N ALA A 205 -5.35 -0.26 3.43
CA ALA A 205 -6.20 -1.44 3.32
C ALA A 205 -5.66 -2.31 2.18
N VAL A 206 -5.00 -3.39 2.54
CA VAL A 206 -4.46 -4.36 1.57
C VAL A 206 -5.59 -5.28 1.14
N MET A 207 -5.93 -5.29 -0.16
CA MET A 207 -7.07 -6.01 -0.70
C MET A 207 -6.65 -7.19 -1.59
N LYS A 208 -7.33 -8.34 -1.42
CA LYS A 208 -7.22 -9.53 -2.30
C LYS A 208 -8.60 -10.13 -2.53
N GLY A 209 -9.02 -10.29 -3.78
CA GLY A 209 -10.25 -11.01 -4.13
C GLY A 209 -11.54 -10.47 -3.49
N GLY A 210 -11.67 -9.14 -3.39
CA GLY A 210 -12.85 -8.47 -2.84
C GLY A 210 -12.89 -8.37 -1.31
N ILE A 211 -11.81 -8.76 -0.62
CA ILE A 211 -11.71 -8.79 0.84
C ILE A 211 -10.51 -7.95 1.28
N ILE A 212 -10.64 -7.24 2.41
CA ILE A 212 -9.51 -6.60 3.08
C ILE A 212 -8.74 -7.68 3.85
N GLN A 213 -7.48 -7.89 3.49
CA GLN A 213 -6.57 -8.83 4.14
C GLN A 213 -5.96 -8.23 5.42
N GLN A 214 -5.63 -6.94 5.37
CA GLN A 214 -5.13 -6.19 6.51
C GLN A 214 -5.48 -4.72 6.37
N LEU A 215 -5.88 -4.09 7.48
CA LEU A 215 -6.10 -2.66 7.61
C LEU A 215 -5.23 -2.15 8.77
N ALA A 216 -4.15 -1.43 8.46
CA ALA A 216 -3.16 -1.01 9.44
C ALA A 216 -2.42 0.24 8.98
N THR A 217 -1.59 0.84 9.85
CA THR A 217 -0.59 1.82 9.41
C THR A 217 0.42 1.15 8.48
N PRO A 218 1.09 1.90 7.58
CA PRO A 218 2.11 1.35 6.70
C PRO A 218 3.17 0.53 7.43
N ALA A 219 3.71 1.06 8.54
CA ALA A 219 4.73 0.38 9.34
C ALA A 219 4.23 -0.97 9.89
N ILE A 220 3.02 -1.02 10.45
CA ILE A 220 2.44 -2.26 10.96
C ILE A 220 2.18 -3.28 9.84
N ALA A 221 1.71 -2.85 8.68
CA ALA A 221 1.49 -3.77 7.56
C ALA A 221 2.81 -4.35 7.03
N TYR A 222 3.90 -3.59 7.11
CA TYR A 222 5.24 -4.01 6.72
C TYR A 222 5.86 -4.95 7.75
N GLU A 223 5.92 -4.55 9.02
CA GLU A 223 6.59 -5.29 10.09
C GLU A 223 5.78 -6.49 10.62
N PHE A 224 4.44 -6.37 10.59
CA PHE A 224 3.54 -7.38 11.17
C PHE A 224 2.45 -7.80 10.17
N PRO A 225 2.83 -8.36 9.00
CA PRO A 225 1.84 -8.84 8.04
C PRO A 225 0.98 -9.95 8.67
N THR A 226 -0.33 -9.90 8.46
CA THR A 226 -1.27 -10.86 9.06
C THR A 226 -1.26 -12.21 8.37
N ASN A 227 -0.82 -12.27 7.11
CA ASN A 227 -0.78 -13.49 6.31
C ASN A 227 0.29 -13.44 5.21
N LEU A 228 0.53 -14.56 4.56
CA LEU A 228 1.51 -14.72 3.46
C LEU A 228 1.27 -13.73 2.32
N PHE A 229 0.00 -13.47 1.99
CA PHE A 229 -0.30 -12.53 0.91
C PHE A 229 0.19 -11.12 1.24
N VAL A 230 -0.12 -10.61 2.43
CA VAL A 230 0.33 -9.26 2.84
C VAL A 230 1.84 -9.21 2.93
N ALA A 231 2.47 -10.23 3.51
CA ALA A 231 3.92 -10.33 3.64
C ALA A 231 4.65 -10.29 2.28
N GLY A 232 4.11 -10.99 1.29
CA GLY A 232 4.67 -11.02 -0.07
C GLY A 232 4.26 -9.84 -0.93
N PHE A 233 3.13 -9.20 -0.62
CA PHE A 233 2.66 -8.05 -1.40
C PHE A 233 3.30 -6.75 -0.93
N ILE A 234 3.50 -6.55 0.36
CA ILE A 234 4.09 -5.31 0.92
C ILE A 234 5.61 -5.47 1.06
N GLY A 235 6.35 -4.62 0.35
CA GLY A 235 7.82 -4.58 0.30
C GLY A 235 8.36 -4.81 -1.11
N SER A 236 9.44 -4.12 -1.44
CA SER A 236 10.17 -4.26 -2.72
C SER A 236 11.67 -4.20 -2.46
N PRO A 237 12.36 -5.36 -2.52
CA PRO A 237 11.85 -6.70 -2.83
C PRO A 237 10.84 -7.23 -1.80
N SER A 238 10.09 -8.27 -2.18
CA SER A 238 9.15 -8.93 -1.30
C SER A 238 9.87 -9.73 -0.19
N MET A 239 9.13 -10.10 0.86
CA MET A 239 9.64 -11.02 1.89
C MET A 239 10.11 -12.34 1.28
N ASN A 240 11.24 -12.85 1.74
CA ASN A 240 11.73 -14.19 1.41
C ASN A 240 10.85 -15.25 2.10
N PHE A 241 10.47 -16.29 1.38
CA PHE A 241 9.71 -17.42 1.92
C PHE A 241 10.43 -18.73 1.73
N LEU A 242 10.49 -19.53 2.79
CA LEU A 242 11.09 -20.86 2.82
C LEU A 242 10.15 -21.85 3.47
N GLN A 243 10.09 -23.08 2.96
CA GLN A 243 9.42 -24.17 3.67
C GLN A 243 10.36 -24.74 4.72
N VAL A 244 9.94 -24.73 5.98
CA VAL A 244 10.72 -25.24 7.10
C VAL A 244 9.89 -26.20 7.94
N LYS A 245 10.56 -27.13 8.63
CA LYS A 245 9.94 -28.03 9.61
C LYS A 245 10.25 -27.51 11.01
N VAL A 246 9.24 -27.44 11.88
CA VAL A 246 9.43 -27.18 13.31
C VAL A 246 9.95 -28.47 13.94
N SER A 247 11.27 -28.55 14.16
CA SER A 247 11.93 -29.79 14.64
C SER A 247 11.87 -29.90 16.16
N ASP A 248 12.01 -28.79 16.88
CA ASP A 248 11.86 -28.73 18.34
C ASP A 248 11.15 -27.46 18.79
N LEU A 249 10.53 -27.54 19.97
CA LEU A 249 9.74 -26.44 20.49
C LEU A 249 9.69 -26.54 22.03
N ASP A 250 10.13 -25.47 22.67
CA ASP A 250 10.02 -25.30 24.13
C ASP A 250 9.30 -24.00 24.49
N SER A 251 9.26 -23.65 25.77
CA SER A 251 8.58 -22.44 26.25
C SER A 251 9.24 -21.13 25.80
N SER A 252 10.49 -21.16 25.39
CA SER A 252 11.32 -19.98 25.09
C SER A 252 11.81 -19.92 23.64
N SER A 253 11.83 -21.06 22.94
CA SER A 253 12.40 -21.17 21.60
C SER A 253 11.63 -22.10 20.67
N VAL A 254 11.80 -21.87 19.37
CA VAL A 254 11.29 -22.69 18.26
C VAL A 254 12.45 -23.00 17.35
N LYS A 255 12.81 -24.27 17.21
CA LYS A 255 13.81 -24.70 16.25
C LYS A 255 13.15 -25.02 14.90
N VAL A 256 13.62 -24.39 13.84
CA VAL A 256 13.14 -24.61 12.47
C VAL A 256 14.29 -25.13 11.60
N GLU A 257 13.99 -26.12 10.76
CA GLU A 257 14.96 -26.78 9.91
C GLU A 257 14.47 -26.92 8.48
N ALA A 258 15.39 -26.74 7.52
CA ALA A 258 15.24 -27.06 6.12
C ALA A 258 16.60 -27.50 5.55
N PRO A 259 16.68 -28.11 4.37
CA PRO A 259 17.95 -28.42 3.73
C PRO A 259 18.86 -27.21 3.65
N GLY A 260 20.05 -27.27 4.30
CA GLY A 260 21.00 -26.17 4.39
C GLY A 260 20.67 -25.08 5.41
N LEU A 261 19.61 -25.21 6.20
CA LEU A 261 19.18 -24.21 7.17
C LEU A 261 18.74 -24.86 8.49
N SER A 262 19.31 -24.37 9.61
CA SER A 262 18.85 -24.74 10.96
C SER A 262 18.94 -23.49 11.84
N LEU A 263 17.78 -23.01 12.32
CA LEU A 263 17.68 -21.76 13.09
C LEU A 263 16.93 -22.00 14.40
N ASN A 264 17.39 -21.30 15.44
CA ASN A 264 16.70 -21.21 16.73
C ASN A 264 16.03 -19.84 16.85
N LEU A 265 14.72 -19.81 16.84
CA LEU A 265 13.91 -18.60 16.93
C LEU A 265 13.49 -18.38 18.38
N LYS A 266 13.67 -17.17 18.87
CA LYS A 266 13.19 -16.79 20.21
C LYS A 266 11.67 -16.64 20.17
N ARG A 267 10.99 -17.29 21.11
CA ARG A 267 9.54 -17.14 21.27
C ARG A 267 9.24 -15.83 22.01
N THR A 268 8.69 -14.86 21.31
CA THR A 268 8.31 -13.56 21.88
C THR A 268 6.84 -13.51 22.28
N ASP A 269 6.04 -14.42 21.73
CA ASP A 269 4.61 -14.53 21.97
C ASP A 269 4.30 -15.74 22.85
N THR A 270 3.42 -15.54 23.82
CA THR A 270 2.91 -16.58 24.72
C THR A 270 1.76 -17.38 24.08
N SER A 271 1.42 -17.11 22.81
CA SER A 271 0.34 -17.84 22.13
C SER A 271 0.70 -19.32 22.00
N SER A 272 -0.20 -20.19 22.42
CA SER A 272 -0.06 -21.63 22.28
C SER A 272 -0.31 -22.15 20.85
N GLU A 273 -0.62 -21.26 19.91
CA GLU A 273 -0.94 -21.65 18.53
C GLU A 273 0.23 -22.37 17.85
N ILE A 274 1.45 -21.93 18.09
CA ILE A 274 2.66 -22.55 17.52
C ILE A 274 2.86 -23.99 18.01
N ASP A 275 2.37 -24.34 19.20
CA ASP A 275 2.53 -25.66 19.80
C ASP A 275 1.88 -26.78 18.94
N ALA A 276 0.82 -26.43 18.20
CA ALA A 276 0.15 -27.33 17.27
C ALA A 276 1.00 -27.69 16.03
N PHE A 277 2.11 -26.99 15.81
CA PHE A 277 2.98 -27.17 14.64
C PHE A 277 4.26 -27.95 14.93
N LYS A 278 4.47 -28.45 16.15
CA LYS A 278 5.61 -29.30 16.46
C LYS A 278 5.64 -30.54 15.52
N GLY A 279 6.77 -30.71 14.83
CA GLY A 279 6.96 -31.77 13.84
C GLY A 279 6.32 -31.54 12.46
N LYS A 280 5.63 -30.37 12.26
CA LYS A 280 4.95 -30.01 11.01
C LYS A 280 5.74 -29.02 10.18
N GLU A 281 5.34 -28.88 8.92
CA GLU A 281 5.86 -27.86 8.01
C GLU A 281 5.19 -26.52 8.25
N MET A 282 5.96 -25.43 8.11
CA MET A 282 5.53 -24.05 8.13
C MET A 282 6.23 -23.25 7.04
N THR A 283 5.66 -22.12 6.67
CA THR A 283 6.34 -21.15 5.80
C THR A 283 7.06 -20.12 6.67
N PHE A 284 8.39 -20.14 6.58
CA PHE A 284 9.28 -19.15 7.19
C PHE A 284 9.33 -17.92 6.31
N GLY A 285 9.27 -16.73 6.90
CA GLY A 285 9.38 -15.46 6.22
C GLY A 285 10.42 -14.55 6.87
N ILE A 286 11.30 -13.96 6.06
CA ILE A 286 12.28 -12.93 6.48
C ILE A 286 12.44 -11.90 5.37
N ARG A 287 12.51 -10.61 5.75
CA ARG A 287 12.68 -9.55 4.74
C ARG A 287 14.12 -9.46 4.27
N PRO A 288 14.35 -8.99 3.03
CA PRO A 288 15.67 -8.90 2.41
C PRO A 288 16.71 -8.09 3.21
N GLU A 289 16.28 -7.01 3.87
CA GLU A 289 17.14 -6.13 4.67
C GLU A 289 17.59 -6.74 6.00
N PHE A 290 16.97 -7.84 6.44
CA PHE A 290 17.37 -8.59 7.64
C PHE A 290 18.33 -9.75 7.34
N LEU A 291 18.87 -9.77 6.12
CA LEU A 291 19.99 -10.62 5.74
C LEU A 291 21.25 -9.77 5.64
N ALA A 292 22.33 -10.21 6.28
CA ALA A 292 23.63 -9.55 6.21
C ALA A 292 24.70 -10.50 5.66
N LEU A 293 25.66 -9.95 4.93
CA LEU A 293 26.76 -10.70 4.30
C LEU A 293 28.13 -10.29 4.85
N THR A 294 28.18 -9.18 5.56
CA THR A 294 29.38 -8.59 6.17
C THR A 294 29.03 -7.83 7.44
N ASP A 295 30.04 -7.53 8.24
CA ASP A 295 29.95 -6.64 9.40
C ASP A 295 28.90 -7.06 10.47
N VAL A 296 28.73 -8.36 10.69
CA VAL A 296 27.81 -8.87 11.68
C VAL A 296 28.51 -9.02 13.01
N ASP A 297 27.89 -8.49 14.08
CA ASP A 297 28.34 -8.75 15.45
C ASP A 297 27.87 -10.16 15.87
N THR A 298 28.76 -11.12 15.73
CA THR A 298 28.51 -12.53 16.05
C THR A 298 28.38 -12.81 17.56
N SER A 299 28.62 -11.81 18.43
CA SER A 299 28.34 -11.93 19.85
C SER A 299 26.84 -11.85 20.17
N ILE A 300 26.03 -11.37 19.21
CA ILE A 300 24.56 -11.30 19.32
C ILE A 300 23.96 -12.63 18.87
N PRO A 301 23.36 -13.41 19.77
CA PRO A 301 22.88 -14.77 19.47
C PRO A 301 21.77 -14.86 18.42
N GLU A 302 21.06 -13.74 18.20
CA GLU A 302 19.97 -13.62 17.24
C GLU A 302 20.47 -13.54 15.77
N TRP A 303 21.75 -13.29 15.54
CA TRP A 303 22.39 -13.43 14.24
C TRP A 303 22.83 -14.88 14.03
N GLN A 304 22.18 -15.60 13.12
CA GLN A 304 22.50 -16.99 12.80
C GLN A 304 22.87 -17.13 11.32
N SER A 305 23.94 -17.85 11.04
CA SER A 305 24.49 -17.97 9.68
C SER A 305 24.10 -19.26 8.99
N VAL A 306 23.98 -19.19 7.68
CA VAL A 306 23.84 -20.31 6.76
C VAL A 306 24.82 -20.14 5.60
N GLN A 307 25.29 -21.21 4.99
CA GLN A 307 26.07 -21.15 3.76
C GLN A 307 25.10 -21.00 2.57
N ALA A 308 25.42 -20.04 1.70
CA ALA A 308 24.64 -19.79 0.51
C ALA A 308 25.52 -19.56 -0.72
N TRP A 309 25.04 -19.99 -1.85
CA TRP A 309 25.64 -19.76 -3.15
C TRP A 309 25.11 -18.44 -3.73
N VAL A 310 26.01 -17.57 -4.22
CA VAL A 310 25.61 -16.32 -4.88
C VAL A 310 25.23 -16.60 -6.33
N ASP A 311 23.94 -16.49 -6.65
CA ASP A 311 23.42 -16.69 -8.00
C ASP A 311 23.64 -15.45 -8.87
N VAL A 312 23.12 -14.30 -8.40
CA VAL A 312 23.17 -13.02 -9.12
C VAL A 312 23.44 -11.87 -8.16
N VAL A 313 24.27 -10.93 -8.59
CA VAL A 313 24.49 -9.64 -7.90
C VAL A 313 23.88 -8.53 -8.76
N GLU A 314 22.90 -7.81 -8.21
CA GLU A 314 22.14 -6.77 -8.91
C GLU A 314 22.30 -5.40 -8.21
N PRO A 315 23.30 -4.58 -8.63
CA PRO A 315 23.48 -3.25 -8.07
C PRO A 315 22.34 -2.30 -8.48
N SER A 316 21.75 -1.61 -7.50
CA SER A 316 20.70 -0.61 -7.71
C SER A 316 21.07 0.73 -7.06
N GLY A 317 22.22 1.26 -7.42
CA GLY A 317 22.74 2.51 -6.84
C GLY A 317 23.34 2.31 -5.44
N SER A 318 22.73 2.87 -4.41
CA SER A 318 23.21 2.75 -3.02
C SER A 318 22.94 1.38 -2.40
N ARG A 319 22.00 0.61 -2.96
CA ARG A 319 21.65 -0.75 -2.53
C ARG A 319 22.03 -1.76 -3.60
N THR A 320 22.35 -2.97 -3.17
CA THR A 320 22.57 -4.14 -4.04
C THR A 320 21.67 -5.26 -3.58
N PHE A 321 20.93 -5.86 -4.53
CA PHE A 321 20.17 -7.08 -4.30
C PHE A 321 21.03 -8.28 -4.66
N ILE A 322 21.21 -9.20 -3.71
CA ILE A 322 22.00 -10.41 -3.93
C ILE A 322 21.07 -11.60 -3.86
N HIS A 323 20.93 -12.28 -4.99
CA HIS A 323 20.14 -13.49 -5.11
C HIS A 323 20.99 -14.68 -4.68
N LEU A 324 20.48 -15.45 -3.75
CA LEU A 324 21.18 -16.49 -3.02
C LEU A 324 20.44 -17.82 -3.13
N SER A 325 21.17 -18.91 -3.18
CA SER A 325 20.67 -20.28 -3.04
C SER A 325 21.17 -20.89 -1.75
N VAL A 326 20.25 -21.41 -0.92
CA VAL A 326 20.57 -22.15 0.31
C VAL A 326 20.11 -23.59 0.13
N GLY A 327 21.03 -24.54 0.28
CA GLY A 327 20.77 -25.94 -0.11
C GLY A 327 20.37 -26.04 -1.58
N ASP A 328 19.65 -27.11 -1.95
CA ASP A 328 19.32 -27.40 -3.36
C ASP A 328 18.09 -26.63 -3.88
N LYS A 329 17.26 -26.02 -3.03
CA LYS A 329 15.93 -25.55 -3.42
C LYS A 329 15.54 -24.17 -2.93
N HIS A 330 16.21 -23.62 -1.93
CA HIS A 330 15.77 -22.38 -1.31
C HIS A 330 16.44 -21.17 -1.96
N LYS A 331 15.62 -20.21 -2.35
CA LYS A 331 16.08 -18.93 -2.91
C LYS A 331 15.82 -17.83 -1.90
N LEU A 332 16.82 -16.99 -1.69
CA LEU A 332 16.76 -15.79 -0.86
C LEU A 332 17.21 -14.56 -1.66
N VAL A 333 16.74 -13.41 -1.30
CA VAL A 333 17.25 -12.12 -1.77
C VAL A 333 17.71 -11.35 -0.54
N ALA A 334 18.96 -10.92 -0.52
CA ALA A 334 19.48 -9.98 0.47
C ALA A 334 19.51 -8.57 -0.11
N GLU A 335 19.10 -7.58 0.68
CA GLU A 335 19.24 -6.16 0.35
C GLU A 335 20.33 -5.54 1.22
N VAL A 336 21.46 -5.15 0.63
CA VAL A 336 22.64 -4.71 1.34
C VAL A 336 23.19 -3.40 0.76
N ASP A 337 24.00 -2.67 1.54
CA ASP A 337 24.68 -1.49 1.05
C ASP A 337 25.71 -1.86 -0.03
N THR A 338 25.63 -1.23 -1.20
CA THR A 338 26.52 -1.53 -2.34
C THR A 338 27.99 -1.46 -1.98
N ILE A 339 28.41 -0.47 -1.20
CA ILE A 339 29.81 -0.26 -0.81
C ILE A 339 30.37 -1.45 -0.01
N LYS A 340 29.55 -2.11 0.79
CA LYS A 340 29.96 -3.23 1.64
C LYS A 340 30.18 -4.53 0.88
N VAL A 341 29.60 -4.66 -0.30
CA VAL A 341 29.55 -5.95 -1.06
C VAL A 341 30.21 -5.89 -2.42
N LEU A 342 31.04 -4.86 -2.71
CA LEU A 342 31.74 -4.70 -3.98
C LEU A 342 32.66 -5.90 -4.34
N HIS A 343 33.09 -6.68 -3.35
CA HIS A 343 33.94 -7.84 -3.52
C HIS A 343 33.15 -9.15 -3.77
N ILE A 344 31.81 -9.12 -3.60
CA ILE A 344 30.99 -10.31 -3.79
C ILE A 344 30.70 -10.49 -5.28
N THR A 345 30.92 -11.70 -5.76
CA THR A 345 30.70 -12.08 -7.17
C THR A 345 29.80 -13.29 -7.28
N SER A 346 29.04 -13.37 -8.37
CA SER A 346 28.25 -14.56 -8.70
C SER A 346 29.14 -15.79 -8.84
N GLY A 347 28.62 -16.96 -8.44
CA GLY A 347 29.36 -18.21 -8.51
C GLY A 347 30.28 -18.46 -7.30
N THR A 348 30.09 -17.77 -6.19
CA THR A 348 30.83 -17.98 -4.94
C THR A 348 29.91 -18.43 -3.81
N GLU A 349 30.44 -19.23 -2.91
CA GLU A 349 29.74 -19.61 -1.68
C GLU A 349 30.18 -18.69 -0.55
N ILE A 350 29.21 -18.13 0.17
CA ILE A 350 29.44 -17.19 1.26
C ILE A 350 28.55 -17.47 2.47
N PRO A 351 28.99 -17.11 3.69
CA PRO A 351 28.09 -17.10 4.85
C PRO A 351 27.10 -15.96 4.71
N VAL A 352 25.82 -16.27 4.95
CA VAL A 352 24.71 -15.32 5.03
C VAL A 352 24.15 -15.34 6.44
N TRP A 353 24.06 -14.19 7.06
CA TRP A 353 23.58 -14.03 8.41
C TRP A 353 22.12 -13.58 8.39
N LEU A 354 21.27 -14.27 9.13
CA LEU A 354 19.84 -13.96 9.27
C LEU A 354 19.61 -13.34 10.65
N ASP A 355 19.00 -12.16 10.69
CA ASP A 355 18.54 -11.54 11.94
C ASP A 355 17.23 -12.20 12.39
N THR A 356 17.34 -13.16 13.30
CA THR A 356 16.19 -13.94 13.77
C THR A 356 15.22 -13.15 14.67
N ARG A 357 15.50 -11.86 14.93
CA ARG A 357 14.56 -10.95 15.61
C ARG A 357 13.42 -10.48 14.70
N HIS A 358 13.52 -10.71 13.39
CA HIS A 358 12.58 -10.23 12.37
C HIS A 358 12.05 -11.36 11.48
N VAL A 359 11.77 -12.51 12.10
CA VAL A 359 11.25 -13.71 11.43
C VAL A 359 9.76 -13.85 11.68
N HIS A 360 9.06 -14.35 10.68
CA HIS A 360 7.66 -14.75 10.77
C HIS A 360 7.49 -16.22 10.39
N LEU A 361 6.59 -16.92 11.07
CA LEU A 361 6.14 -18.25 10.69
C LEU A 361 4.66 -18.21 10.34
N PHE A 362 4.33 -18.75 9.18
CA PHE A 362 2.97 -18.81 8.66
C PHE A 362 2.52 -20.26 8.50
N ASP A 363 1.26 -20.49 8.79
CA ASP A 363 0.61 -21.76 8.47
C ASP A 363 0.48 -21.89 6.94
N PRO A 364 1.02 -22.95 6.34
CA PRO A 364 1.00 -23.14 4.88
C PRO A 364 -0.41 -23.36 4.30
N VAL A 365 -1.40 -23.72 5.12
CA VAL A 365 -2.76 -24.02 4.69
C VAL A 365 -3.67 -22.78 4.80
N SER A 366 -3.72 -22.17 5.97
CA SER A 366 -4.55 -20.98 6.20
C SER A 366 -3.88 -19.68 5.75
N GLU A 367 -2.60 -19.74 5.40
CA GLU A 367 -1.73 -18.58 5.09
C GLU A 367 -1.56 -17.59 6.26
N LYS A 368 -2.16 -17.82 7.44
CA LYS A 368 -2.09 -16.91 8.58
C LYS A 368 -0.72 -16.93 9.24
N ARG A 369 -0.29 -15.77 9.72
CA ARG A 369 0.89 -15.68 10.59
C ARG A 369 0.57 -16.30 11.94
N ILE A 370 1.41 -17.26 12.37
CA ILE A 370 1.30 -17.99 13.64
C ILE A 370 2.29 -17.43 14.67
N LEU A 371 3.51 -17.09 14.22
CA LEU A 371 4.55 -16.51 15.09
C LEU A 371 5.21 -15.31 14.42
N SER A 372 5.57 -14.33 15.22
CA SER A 372 6.52 -13.27 14.87
C SER A 372 7.55 -13.15 15.97
N THR A 373 8.83 -13.10 15.61
CA THR A 373 9.90 -12.82 16.56
C THR A 373 10.14 -11.31 16.74
N ALA A 374 9.58 -10.48 15.86
CA ALA A 374 9.61 -9.04 15.99
C ALA A 374 8.80 -8.57 17.23
N LYS A 375 9.30 -7.56 17.91
CA LYS A 375 8.57 -6.95 19.03
C LYS A 375 7.47 -6.06 18.50
N HIS A 376 6.26 -6.29 18.95
CA HIS A 376 5.13 -5.41 18.62
C HIS A 376 5.36 -4.03 19.27
N PRO A 377 5.13 -2.90 18.52
CA PRO A 377 5.31 -1.55 19.06
C PRO A 377 4.31 -1.20 20.19
#